data_9deba0c3bdccfdaf25cdd9119d6a2efa
#
_entry.id   9deba0c3bdccfdaf25cdd9119d6a2efa
#
_cell.length_a   1.000
_cell.length_b   1.000
_cell.length_c   1.000
_cell.angle_alpha   90.00
_cell.angle_beta   90.00
_cell.angle_gamma   90.00
#
_symmetry.space_group_name_H-M   'P 1'
#
loop_
_entity.id
_entity.type
_entity.pdbx_description
1 polymer ?
#
loop_
_entity_poly.entity_id
_entity_poly.type
_entity_poly.pdbx_seq_one_letter_code
_entity_poly.pdbx_strand_id
1 'polypeptide(L)'
;MPTLPLLPLALDEAQLQQLTANLSANQLLWLSGYFYGQATSGTPAAAAAAPVTAASAPVQKLTILYGSHTGNGKKVAQQAAEAAKQRGLTAGVRDMNDYPTRQLAQEEHLLIIVSTHGEGEPPISAEELHQFISGPRAPQLPNLRFAVLALGDTGYLHFCQTGKEFDQRLGELGGTRLLDRVDADVDYQSVASEWIEAALAKITGVAAPAGQVLQDVRTNAAVAASVTSVTATHQLANSAIHQFTRENPWPARVLESIQLNGRGSKKETYHLELDLTGSDLRFAPGDALAVRPRNHEPLVEEVLRAARLSDSAPVRLGAESLPLAAALASRRELTVLTRDVLERYAALTPHAELHNLLADTTRLQPYLYGRDVADLLTDFPTDQLTAQVLADTLRPLPSRVYSIAGSLLAHPNEVHLTVGAVRYEAHGRRKHGVCSSFLADRVTVGDEVRVFVEPNEYFRLPADPTTDIIMVGAGTGIAPFRAFVEERVELGATGRNWLLFGNPHFTTDFLYQAEWQQQLKRGGLARLDVAFSRDQAEKIYVQDRLLENSRDVFGWLENGAQLYVCGDKNRLGGAVQTALAKVVQKEAGLSAEDATAYVKNLRKQRRYLEDVY
;
A
#
# COMPACT_ATOMS: atom_id res chain seq x y z
N MET A 1 -13.15 31.68 43.89
CA MET A 1 -12.74 30.31 44.14
C MET A 1 -13.98 29.44 44.24
N PRO A 2 -14.24 28.48 43.42
CA PRO A 2 -15.40 27.59 43.59
C PRO A 2 -15.12 26.66 44.76
N THR A 3 -16.02 26.64 45.73
CA THR A 3 -16.00 25.71 46.86
C THR A 3 -16.30 24.29 46.37
N LEU A 4 -15.33 23.41 46.54
CA LEU A 4 -15.50 21.97 46.34
C LEU A 4 -16.49 21.43 47.38
N PRO A 5 -17.40 20.48 47.03
CA PRO A 5 -18.28 19.83 47.98
C PRO A 5 -17.46 19.00 48.97
N LEU A 6 -17.74 19.14 50.24
CA LEU A 6 -17.17 18.35 51.35
C LEU A 6 -17.40 16.85 51.12
N LEU A 7 -16.34 16.11 50.92
CA LEU A 7 -16.33 14.65 50.89
C LEU A 7 -16.49 14.12 52.32
N PRO A 8 -17.35 13.13 52.59
CA PRO A 8 -17.47 12.50 53.88
C PRO A 8 -16.36 11.44 54.06
N LEU A 9 -15.12 11.90 54.14
CA LEU A 9 -13.98 11.05 54.47
C LEU A 9 -13.55 11.30 55.92
N ALA A 10 -13.30 10.24 56.66
CA ALA A 10 -12.75 10.27 58.01
C ALA A 10 -11.24 10.66 58.03
N LEU A 11 -10.73 11.19 56.93
CA LEU A 11 -9.34 11.64 56.75
C LEU A 11 -9.35 13.18 56.69
N ASP A 12 -8.50 13.81 57.49
CA ASP A 12 -8.28 15.24 57.40
C ASP A 12 -7.31 15.59 56.27
N GLU A 13 -7.24 16.87 55.92
CA GLU A 13 -6.42 17.39 54.80
C GLU A 13 -4.92 17.12 55.01
N ALA A 14 -4.44 17.10 56.26
CA ALA A 14 -3.06 16.81 56.60
C ALA A 14 -2.71 15.33 56.36
N GLN A 15 -3.64 14.42 56.63
CA GLN A 15 -3.50 12.99 56.39
C GLN A 15 -3.51 12.69 54.87
N LEU A 16 -4.32 13.40 54.10
CA LEU A 16 -4.32 13.30 52.63
C LEU A 16 -3.03 13.80 52.03
N GLN A 17 -2.53 14.93 52.49
CA GLN A 17 -1.22 15.48 52.06
C GLN A 17 -0.08 14.53 52.38
N GLN A 18 -0.09 13.89 53.54
CA GLN A 18 0.95 12.95 53.93
C GLN A 18 0.93 11.65 53.11
N LEU A 19 -0.24 11.16 52.71
CA LEU A 19 -0.43 9.99 51.84
C LEU A 19 -0.01 10.27 50.40
N THR A 20 -0.14 11.52 49.94
CA THR A 20 0.16 11.91 48.55
C THR A 20 1.52 12.55 48.36
N ALA A 21 2.25 12.91 49.43
CA ALA A 21 3.51 13.66 49.42
C ALA A 21 4.63 13.02 48.59
N ASN A 22 4.63 11.69 48.42
CA ASN A 22 5.65 10.94 47.68
C ASN A 22 5.14 10.41 46.31
N LEU A 23 3.97 10.84 45.86
CA LEU A 23 3.39 10.39 44.60
C LEU A 23 3.63 11.42 43.49
N SER A 24 4.07 10.94 42.33
CA SER A 24 4.17 11.76 41.13
C SER A 24 2.77 12.13 40.59
N ALA A 25 2.68 13.19 39.78
CA ALA A 25 1.44 13.62 39.14
C ALA A 25 0.73 12.48 38.36
N ASN A 26 1.49 11.61 37.70
CA ASN A 26 0.95 10.46 36.97
C ASN A 26 0.39 9.38 37.91
N GLN A 27 1.00 9.15 39.06
CA GLN A 27 0.50 8.23 40.07
C GLN A 27 -0.79 8.76 40.74
N LEU A 28 -0.88 10.06 40.97
CA LEU A 28 -2.09 10.72 41.47
C LEU A 28 -3.25 10.63 40.47
N LEU A 29 -2.95 10.82 39.18
CA LEU A 29 -3.94 10.65 38.11
C LEU A 29 -4.43 9.20 38.01
N TRP A 30 -3.52 8.24 38.10
CA TRP A 30 -3.87 6.81 38.10
C TRP A 30 -4.75 6.42 39.31
N LEU A 31 -4.38 6.88 40.48
CA LEU A 31 -5.14 6.66 41.72
C LEU A 31 -6.54 7.29 41.65
N SER A 32 -6.67 8.50 41.06
CA SER A 32 -7.98 9.13 40.89
C SER A 32 -8.88 8.31 39.97
N GLY A 33 -8.37 7.75 38.90
CA GLY A 33 -9.10 6.85 38.00
C GLY A 33 -9.47 5.53 38.67
N TYR A 34 -8.57 4.96 39.47
CA TYR A 34 -8.81 3.74 40.22
C TYR A 34 -9.93 3.91 41.27
N PHE A 35 -9.89 4.99 42.05
CA PHE A 35 -10.93 5.26 43.05
C PHE A 35 -12.27 5.65 42.41
N TYR A 36 -12.26 6.34 41.28
CA TYR A 36 -13.46 6.61 40.52
C TYR A 36 -14.12 5.31 40.02
N GLY A 37 -13.32 4.37 39.49
CA GLY A 37 -13.78 3.04 39.08
C GLY A 37 -14.34 2.22 40.23
N GLN A 38 -13.73 2.27 41.41
CA GLN A 38 -14.24 1.61 42.62
C GLN A 38 -15.55 2.25 43.14
N ALA A 39 -15.68 3.58 43.08
CA ALA A 39 -16.87 4.31 43.53
C ALA A 39 -18.08 4.06 42.61
N THR A 40 -17.86 3.81 41.33
CA THR A 40 -18.91 3.50 40.35
C THR A 40 -19.34 2.02 40.37
N SER A 41 -18.53 1.14 40.99
CA SER A 41 -18.83 -0.30 41.11
C SER A 41 -19.52 -0.73 42.41
N GLY A 42 -19.83 0.19 43.30
CA GLY A 42 -20.40 -0.11 44.61
C GLY A 42 -21.70 0.62 44.91
N THR A 43 -22.84 0.03 44.56
CA THR A 43 -24.13 0.35 45.19
C THR A 43 -24.72 -0.93 45.74
N PRO A 44 -25.04 -1.05 47.05
CA PRO A 44 -25.70 -2.24 47.59
C PRO A 44 -27.17 -2.24 47.18
N ALA A 45 -27.58 -3.30 46.50
CA ALA A 45 -28.94 -3.54 46.06
C ALA A 45 -29.85 -3.89 47.26
N ALA A 46 -30.92 -3.12 47.43
CA ALA A 46 -32.06 -3.52 48.21
C ALA A 46 -32.80 -4.68 47.49
N ALA A 47 -33.14 -5.73 48.25
CA ALA A 47 -33.82 -6.90 47.74
C ALA A 47 -35.20 -6.55 47.17
N ALA A 48 -35.41 -6.75 45.89
CA ALA A 48 -36.72 -6.84 45.25
C ALA A 48 -36.67 -7.91 44.15
N ALA A 49 -37.73 -8.69 44.12
CA ALA A 49 -38.08 -9.85 43.29
C ALA A 49 -37.27 -10.04 41.99
N ALA A 50 -36.82 -11.28 41.75
CA ALA A 50 -36.09 -11.73 40.61
C ALA A 50 -36.76 -11.38 39.27
N PRO A 51 -36.11 -10.60 38.40
CA PRO A 51 -36.36 -10.68 36.98
C PRO A 51 -35.52 -11.81 36.40
N VAL A 52 -36.14 -12.59 35.55
CA VAL A 52 -35.52 -13.61 34.69
C VAL A 52 -34.22 -13.06 34.15
N THR A 53 -33.09 -13.64 34.51
CA THR A 53 -31.78 -13.35 33.93
C THR A 53 -31.87 -13.64 32.45
N ALA A 54 -31.96 -12.59 31.63
CA ALA A 54 -31.54 -12.70 30.26
C ALA A 54 -30.06 -13.11 30.32
N ALA A 55 -29.75 -14.33 29.91
CA ALA A 55 -28.40 -14.80 29.75
C ALA A 55 -27.67 -13.76 28.88
N SER A 56 -26.61 -13.17 29.41
CA SER A 56 -25.72 -12.34 28.58
C SER A 56 -25.30 -13.24 27.42
N ALA A 57 -25.67 -12.84 26.20
CA ALA A 57 -25.27 -13.57 25.03
C ALA A 57 -23.74 -13.72 25.06
N PRO A 58 -23.19 -14.90 24.75
CA PRO A 58 -21.76 -15.11 24.78
C PRO A 58 -21.12 -14.05 23.87
N VAL A 59 -20.09 -13.35 24.38
CA VAL A 59 -19.36 -12.35 23.64
C VAL A 59 -18.77 -13.06 22.43
N GLN A 60 -19.34 -12.83 21.26
CA GLN A 60 -18.90 -13.50 20.03
C GLN A 60 -17.50 -13.03 19.69
N LYS A 61 -16.57 -13.98 19.58
CA LYS A 61 -15.19 -13.74 19.19
C LYS A 61 -15.11 -13.61 17.66
N LEU A 62 -14.55 -12.51 17.20
CA LEU A 62 -14.32 -12.24 15.78
C LEU A 62 -12.81 -12.14 15.51
N THR A 63 -12.32 -12.92 14.58
CA THR A 63 -10.96 -12.78 14.08
C THR A 63 -10.97 -12.06 12.73
N ILE A 64 -10.14 -11.03 12.59
CA ILE A 64 -9.97 -10.27 11.36
C ILE A 64 -8.53 -10.46 10.91
N LEU A 65 -8.34 -11.15 9.77
CA LEU A 65 -7.03 -11.38 9.18
C LEU A 65 -6.85 -10.47 7.96
N TYR A 66 -5.69 -9.83 7.88
CA TYR A 66 -5.34 -9.06 6.70
C TYR A 66 -4.03 -9.54 6.08
N GLY A 67 -3.99 -9.56 4.73
CA GLY A 67 -2.79 -9.74 3.92
C GLY A 67 -2.66 -8.57 2.97
N SER A 68 -1.61 -7.76 3.11
CA SER A 68 -1.45 -6.52 2.35
C SER A 68 0.01 -6.22 2.07
N HIS A 69 0.30 -5.71 0.87
CA HIS A 69 1.63 -5.23 0.50
C HIS A 69 1.81 -3.75 0.85
N THR A 70 0.78 -2.93 0.61
CA THR A 70 0.80 -1.47 0.78
C THR A 70 0.17 -0.97 2.08
N GLY A 71 -0.33 -1.88 2.92
CA GLY A 71 -1.00 -1.53 4.17
C GLY A 71 -2.49 -1.18 4.04
N ASN A 72 -3.06 -1.16 2.83
CA ASN A 72 -4.49 -0.88 2.63
C ASN A 72 -5.37 -1.91 3.34
N GLY A 73 -5.06 -3.20 3.24
CA GLY A 73 -5.76 -4.26 3.96
C GLY A 73 -5.72 -4.08 5.48
N LYS A 74 -4.60 -3.60 6.04
CA LYS A 74 -4.47 -3.28 7.46
C LYS A 74 -5.41 -2.16 7.88
N LYS A 75 -5.47 -1.06 7.10
CA LYS A 75 -6.37 0.07 7.37
C LYS A 75 -7.84 -0.39 7.43
N VAL A 76 -8.26 -1.19 6.45
CA VAL A 76 -9.63 -1.76 6.41
C VAL A 76 -9.87 -2.70 7.59
N ALA A 77 -8.91 -3.54 7.96
CA ALA A 77 -9.03 -4.44 9.10
C ALA A 77 -9.19 -3.68 10.43
N GLN A 78 -8.48 -2.57 10.60
CA GLN A 78 -8.62 -1.69 11.77
C GLN A 78 -9.99 -1.01 11.80
N GLN A 79 -10.49 -0.53 10.65
CA GLN A 79 -11.85 0.02 10.54
C GLN A 79 -12.91 -1.03 10.90
N ALA A 80 -12.76 -2.26 10.42
CA ALA A 80 -13.66 -3.36 10.74
C ALA A 80 -13.66 -3.69 12.25
N ALA A 81 -12.49 -3.66 12.90
CA ALA A 81 -12.37 -3.90 14.34
C ALA A 81 -13.03 -2.80 15.16
N GLU A 82 -12.86 -1.55 14.79
CA GLU A 82 -13.51 -0.43 15.48
C GLU A 82 -15.04 -0.48 15.32
N ALA A 83 -15.53 -0.76 14.11
CA ALA A 83 -16.94 -0.96 13.87
C ALA A 83 -17.53 -2.17 14.63
N ALA A 84 -16.76 -3.25 14.77
CA ALA A 84 -17.12 -4.43 15.58
C ALA A 84 -17.23 -4.09 17.06
N LYS A 85 -16.26 -3.34 17.60
CA LYS A 85 -16.24 -2.86 18.98
C LYS A 85 -17.47 -2.00 19.30
N GLN A 86 -17.85 -1.09 18.41
CA GLN A 86 -19.05 -0.27 18.55
C GLN A 86 -20.34 -1.10 18.64
N ARG A 87 -20.32 -2.34 18.10
CA ARG A 87 -21.41 -3.31 18.16
C ARG A 87 -21.29 -4.34 19.30
N GLY A 88 -20.35 -4.15 20.22
CA GLY A 88 -20.13 -5.01 21.37
C GLY A 88 -19.43 -6.35 21.06
N LEU A 89 -18.82 -6.51 19.88
CA LEU A 89 -18.03 -7.67 19.52
C LEU A 89 -16.59 -7.53 20.03
N THR A 90 -15.98 -8.67 20.42
CA THR A 90 -14.53 -8.72 20.68
C THR A 90 -13.82 -9.13 19.41
N ALA A 91 -13.22 -8.16 18.71
CA ALA A 91 -12.49 -8.38 17.47
C ALA A 91 -10.98 -8.40 17.70
N GLY A 92 -10.30 -9.44 17.20
CA GLY A 92 -8.84 -9.54 17.14
C GLY A 92 -8.35 -9.32 15.71
N VAL A 93 -7.56 -8.25 15.48
CA VAL A 93 -6.92 -7.98 14.19
C VAL A 93 -5.52 -8.59 14.16
N ARG A 94 -5.19 -9.32 13.10
CA ARG A 94 -3.85 -9.92 12.93
C ARG A 94 -3.39 -9.84 11.47
N ASP A 95 -2.10 -9.58 11.30
CA ASP A 95 -1.43 -9.83 10.03
C ASP A 95 -1.41 -11.34 9.76
N MET A 96 -1.69 -11.76 8.54
CA MET A 96 -1.65 -13.17 8.15
C MET A 96 -0.24 -13.77 8.34
N ASN A 97 0.82 -12.95 8.22
CA ASN A 97 2.19 -13.37 8.48
C ASN A 97 2.42 -13.81 9.94
N ASP A 98 1.71 -13.17 10.88
CA ASP A 98 1.84 -13.42 12.32
C ASP A 98 0.74 -14.38 12.85
N TYR A 99 -0.11 -14.89 11.93
CA TYR A 99 -1.22 -15.75 12.31
C TYR A 99 -0.79 -17.23 12.34
N PRO A 100 -0.90 -17.93 13.49
CA PRO A 100 -0.60 -19.35 13.54
C PRO A 100 -1.63 -20.15 12.75
N THR A 101 -1.28 -20.68 11.60
CA THR A 101 -2.20 -21.35 10.65
C THR A 101 -3.02 -22.46 11.28
N ARG A 102 -2.50 -23.15 12.33
CA ARG A 102 -3.19 -24.21 13.07
C ARG A 102 -4.39 -23.70 13.88
N GLN A 103 -4.47 -22.40 14.18
CA GLN A 103 -5.60 -21.80 14.89
C GLN A 103 -6.86 -21.70 14.01
N LEU A 104 -6.71 -21.79 12.69
CA LEU A 104 -7.82 -21.67 11.74
C LEU A 104 -8.96 -22.65 12.03
N ALA A 105 -8.66 -23.87 12.49
CA ALA A 105 -9.66 -24.88 12.86
C ALA A 105 -10.50 -24.51 14.09
N GLN A 106 -10.09 -23.50 14.85
CA GLN A 106 -10.74 -23.06 16.10
C GLN A 106 -11.53 -21.75 15.91
N GLU A 107 -11.46 -21.16 14.72
CA GLU A 107 -12.16 -19.91 14.43
C GLU A 107 -13.65 -20.17 14.16
N GLU A 108 -14.51 -19.35 14.79
CA GLU A 108 -15.96 -19.38 14.59
C GLU A 108 -16.40 -18.28 13.61
N HIS A 109 -15.86 -17.05 13.77
CA HIS A 109 -16.13 -15.93 12.87
C HIS A 109 -14.81 -15.34 12.35
N LEU A 110 -14.66 -15.31 11.04
CA LEU A 110 -13.44 -14.87 10.38
C LEU A 110 -13.75 -13.87 9.26
N LEU A 111 -13.16 -12.70 9.34
CA LEU A 111 -13.10 -11.76 8.22
C LEU A 111 -11.72 -11.81 7.58
N ILE A 112 -11.67 -12.04 6.29
CA ILE A 112 -10.46 -12.04 5.47
C ILE A 112 -10.44 -10.77 4.63
N ILE A 113 -9.38 -9.97 4.75
CA ILE A 113 -9.13 -8.77 3.95
C ILE A 113 -7.78 -8.96 3.28
N VAL A 114 -7.78 -9.24 1.98
CA VAL A 114 -6.55 -9.63 1.30
C VAL A 114 -6.39 -8.93 -0.05
N SER A 115 -5.20 -8.38 -0.29
CA SER A 115 -4.84 -7.84 -1.60
C SER A 115 -4.29 -8.93 -2.52
N THR A 116 -4.39 -8.68 -3.82
CA THR A 116 -3.68 -9.46 -4.83
C THR A 116 -2.44 -8.69 -5.24
N HIS A 117 -1.31 -9.37 -5.37
CA HIS A 117 -0.04 -8.78 -5.75
C HIS A 117 0.41 -9.36 -7.10
N GLY A 118 1.02 -8.50 -7.95
CA GLY A 118 1.54 -8.90 -9.25
C GLY A 118 0.49 -9.52 -10.17
N GLU A 119 0.85 -10.65 -10.77
CA GLU A 119 0.01 -11.35 -11.76
C GLU A 119 -0.99 -12.33 -11.11
N GLY A 120 -1.41 -12.08 -9.87
CA GLY A 120 -2.43 -12.89 -9.21
C GLY A 120 -1.96 -13.56 -7.92
N GLU A 121 -0.70 -13.35 -7.52
CA GLU A 121 -0.15 -14.03 -6.34
C GLU A 121 -0.64 -13.37 -5.02
N PRO A 122 -0.65 -14.13 -3.93
CA PRO A 122 -0.87 -13.56 -2.61
C PRO A 122 0.26 -12.58 -2.23
N PRO A 123 -0.03 -11.53 -1.46
CA PRO A 123 1.02 -10.72 -0.86
C PRO A 123 1.84 -11.59 0.10
N ILE A 124 3.12 -11.23 0.30
CA ILE A 124 4.06 -12.00 1.12
C ILE A 124 3.47 -12.37 2.48
N SER A 125 2.76 -11.43 3.10
CA SER A 125 2.11 -11.66 4.40
C SER A 125 1.02 -12.74 4.37
N ALA A 126 0.41 -13.03 3.21
CA ALA A 126 -0.64 -14.03 3.07
C ALA A 126 -0.15 -15.38 2.52
N GLU A 127 1.08 -15.47 2.03
CA GLU A 127 1.60 -16.67 1.36
C GLU A 127 1.49 -17.94 2.21
N GLU A 128 1.89 -17.88 3.49
CA GLU A 128 1.90 -19.06 4.35
C GLU A 128 0.50 -19.58 4.63
N LEU A 129 -0.44 -18.69 4.94
CA LEU A 129 -1.83 -19.07 5.17
C LEU A 129 -2.48 -19.59 3.88
N HIS A 130 -2.22 -18.94 2.74
CA HIS A 130 -2.71 -19.36 1.43
C HIS A 130 -2.20 -20.77 1.05
N GLN A 131 -0.90 -21.01 1.20
CA GLN A 131 -0.30 -22.34 0.97
C GLN A 131 -0.86 -23.39 1.93
N PHE A 132 -1.08 -23.04 3.19
CA PHE A 132 -1.62 -23.95 4.18
C PHE A 132 -3.04 -24.40 3.85
N ILE A 133 -3.95 -23.48 3.52
CA ILE A 133 -5.34 -23.84 3.19
C ILE A 133 -5.45 -24.56 1.85
N SER A 134 -4.53 -24.31 0.92
CA SER A 134 -4.47 -24.98 -0.39
C SER A 134 -3.78 -26.36 -0.34
N GLY A 135 -3.05 -26.62 0.74
CA GLY A 135 -2.26 -27.83 0.89
C GLY A 135 -3.04 -29.03 1.46
N PRO A 136 -2.43 -30.23 1.46
CA PRO A 136 -3.07 -31.47 1.93
C PRO A 136 -3.27 -31.51 3.47
N ARG A 137 -2.68 -30.59 4.21
CA ARG A 137 -2.80 -30.46 5.67
C ARG A 137 -3.86 -29.49 6.10
N ALA A 138 -4.65 -28.93 5.18
CA ALA A 138 -5.73 -28.02 5.48
C ALA A 138 -6.81 -28.73 6.33
N PRO A 139 -7.24 -28.12 7.46
CA PRO A 139 -8.28 -28.71 8.30
C PRO A 139 -9.67 -28.56 7.67
N GLN A 140 -10.60 -29.45 8.04
CA GLN A 140 -12.02 -29.21 7.80
C GLN A 140 -12.52 -28.11 8.76
N LEU A 141 -13.39 -27.20 8.26
CA LEU A 141 -13.83 -25.98 8.94
C LEU A 141 -15.37 -25.90 9.08
N PRO A 142 -16.05 -26.94 9.57
CA PRO A 142 -17.52 -27.01 9.55
C PRO A 142 -18.18 -25.95 10.45
N ASN A 143 -17.46 -25.41 11.41
CA ASN A 143 -17.98 -24.39 12.34
C ASN A 143 -17.59 -22.96 11.94
N LEU A 144 -16.76 -22.79 10.92
CA LEU A 144 -16.28 -21.51 10.48
C LEU A 144 -17.36 -20.75 9.70
N ARG A 145 -17.63 -19.52 10.11
CA ARG A 145 -18.42 -18.53 9.37
C ARG A 145 -17.50 -17.43 8.92
N PHE A 146 -17.43 -17.18 7.62
CA PHE A 146 -16.43 -16.25 7.09
C PHE A 146 -17.00 -15.31 6.04
N ALA A 147 -16.31 -14.19 5.83
CA ALA A 147 -16.48 -13.31 4.68
C ALA A 147 -15.12 -12.83 4.14
N VAL A 148 -15.03 -12.60 2.85
CA VAL A 148 -13.80 -12.19 2.17
C VAL A 148 -14.02 -10.86 1.46
N LEU A 149 -13.16 -9.88 1.75
CA LEU A 149 -12.97 -8.67 0.97
C LEU A 149 -11.64 -8.79 0.24
N ALA A 150 -11.72 -8.85 -1.08
CA ALA A 150 -10.55 -8.90 -1.96
C ALA A 150 -10.23 -7.48 -2.47
N LEU A 151 -8.99 -7.04 -2.28
CA LEU A 151 -8.49 -5.78 -2.79
C LEU A 151 -7.62 -6.03 -4.02
N GLY A 152 -7.81 -5.27 -5.08
CA GLY A 152 -7.05 -5.43 -6.31
C GLY A 152 -7.00 -4.16 -7.15
N ASP A 153 -6.52 -4.32 -8.37
CA ASP A 153 -6.57 -3.32 -9.44
C ASP A 153 -7.08 -4.01 -10.71
N THR A 154 -8.19 -3.53 -11.24
CA THR A 154 -8.75 -4.05 -12.51
C THR A 154 -7.83 -3.85 -13.71
N GLY A 155 -6.76 -3.08 -13.58
CA GLY A 155 -5.69 -2.97 -14.56
C GLY A 155 -4.89 -4.25 -14.75
N TYR A 156 -4.99 -5.22 -13.83
CA TYR A 156 -4.32 -6.51 -13.90
C TYR A 156 -5.31 -7.62 -14.28
N LEU A 157 -4.83 -8.58 -15.06
CA LEU A 157 -5.66 -9.68 -15.54
C LEU A 157 -6.26 -10.52 -14.41
N HIS A 158 -5.49 -10.79 -13.40
CA HIS A 158 -5.86 -11.60 -12.24
C HIS A 158 -6.41 -10.75 -11.09
N PHE A 159 -7.26 -9.78 -11.44
CA PHE A 159 -7.95 -8.92 -10.47
C PHE A 159 -8.58 -9.71 -9.33
N CYS A 160 -8.17 -9.37 -8.10
CA CYS A 160 -8.64 -9.99 -6.86
C CYS A 160 -8.45 -11.52 -6.76
N GLN A 161 -7.49 -12.09 -7.49
CA GLN A 161 -7.31 -13.54 -7.59
C GLN A 161 -7.07 -14.19 -6.22
N THR A 162 -6.20 -13.62 -5.41
CA THR A 162 -5.92 -14.14 -4.06
C THR A 162 -7.19 -14.24 -3.20
N GLY A 163 -8.04 -13.22 -3.24
CA GLY A 163 -9.32 -13.24 -2.51
C GLY A 163 -10.28 -14.30 -3.04
N LYS A 164 -10.30 -14.51 -4.38
CA LYS A 164 -11.07 -15.59 -5.03
C LYS A 164 -10.64 -16.96 -4.53
N GLU A 165 -9.34 -17.17 -4.42
CA GLU A 165 -8.77 -18.44 -3.96
C GLU A 165 -9.04 -18.68 -2.47
N PHE A 166 -8.91 -17.66 -1.61
CA PHE A 166 -9.29 -17.76 -0.20
C PHE A 166 -10.78 -18.09 -0.05
N ASP A 167 -11.67 -17.37 -0.73
CA ASP A 167 -13.10 -17.58 -0.65
C ASP A 167 -13.52 -18.98 -1.10
N GLN A 168 -13.00 -19.41 -2.26
CA GLN A 168 -13.27 -20.74 -2.79
C GLN A 168 -12.77 -21.83 -1.82
N ARG A 169 -11.52 -21.70 -1.36
CA ARG A 169 -10.88 -22.75 -0.58
C ARG A 169 -11.46 -22.88 0.82
N LEU A 170 -11.80 -21.78 1.50
CA LEU A 170 -12.49 -21.84 2.80
C LEU A 170 -13.86 -22.49 2.68
N GLY A 171 -14.59 -22.23 1.57
CA GLY A 171 -15.86 -22.91 1.29
C GLY A 171 -15.69 -24.41 1.05
N GLU A 172 -14.69 -24.84 0.27
CA GLU A 172 -14.36 -26.25 0.03
C GLU A 172 -13.97 -27.00 1.31
N LEU A 173 -13.35 -26.31 2.27
CA LEU A 173 -13.01 -26.86 3.58
C LEU A 173 -14.22 -26.94 4.54
N GLY A 174 -15.41 -26.58 4.09
CA GLY A 174 -16.67 -26.69 4.87
C GLY A 174 -17.09 -25.41 5.59
N GLY A 175 -16.37 -24.30 5.39
CA GLY A 175 -16.76 -23.00 5.97
C GLY A 175 -18.04 -22.45 5.34
N THR A 176 -18.85 -21.77 6.15
CA THR A 176 -20.10 -21.11 5.71
C THR A 176 -19.84 -19.62 5.45
N ARG A 177 -20.18 -19.15 4.24
CA ARG A 177 -20.08 -17.73 3.90
C ARG A 177 -21.12 -16.90 4.65
N LEU A 178 -20.69 -15.84 5.31
CA LEU A 178 -21.57 -14.81 5.89
C LEU A 178 -22.14 -13.91 4.79
N LEU A 179 -21.29 -13.60 3.81
CA LEU A 179 -21.58 -12.80 2.63
C LEU A 179 -20.87 -13.43 1.42
N ASP A 180 -21.36 -13.16 0.22
CA ASP A 180 -20.59 -13.38 -0.99
C ASP A 180 -19.32 -12.53 -0.94
N ARG A 181 -18.23 -13.05 -1.55
CA ARG A 181 -16.98 -12.30 -1.67
C ARG A 181 -17.21 -10.96 -2.39
N VAL A 182 -16.60 -9.92 -1.90
CA VAL A 182 -16.57 -8.60 -2.53
C VAL A 182 -15.18 -8.33 -3.09
N ASP A 183 -15.12 -8.02 -4.39
CA ASP A 183 -13.92 -7.65 -5.11
C ASP A 183 -13.89 -6.12 -5.25
N ALA A 184 -12.88 -5.45 -4.67
CA ALA A 184 -12.76 -4.00 -4.66
C ALA A 184 -11.54 -3.54 -5.46
N ASP A 185 -11.75 -2.56 -6.35
CA ASP A 185 -10.71 -1.92 -7.17
C ASP A 185 -9.92 -0.89 -6.33
N VAL A 186 -9.03 -0.14 -6.95
CA VAL A 186 -8.17 0.87 -6.32
C VAL A 186 -8.92 1.89 -5.47
N ASP A 187 -10.17 2.20 -5.79
CA ASP A 187 -11.05 3.09 -5.03
C ASP A 187 -11.95 2.28 -4.06
N TYR A 188 -11.35 1.46 -3.23
CA TYR A 188 -11.99 0.45 -2.39
C TYR A 188 -12.76 1.00 -1.18
N GLN A 189 -12.59 2.26 -0.78
CA GLN A 189 -12.98 2.77 0.55
C GLN A 189 -14.48 2.66 0.82
N SER A 190 -15.34 3.07 -0.14
CA SER A 190 -16.80 2.97 -0.01
C SER A 190 -17.26 1.51 0.02
N VAL A 191 -16.73 0.69 -0.89
CA VAL A 191 -17.03 -0.73 -0.99
C VAL A 191 -16.63 -1.47 0.29
N ALA A 192 -15.45 -1.15 0.84
CA ALA A 192 -14.97 -1.72 2.09
C ALA A 192 -15.86 -1.33 3.28
N SER A 193 -16.31 -0.07 3.35
CA SER A 193 -17.21 0.38 4.42
C SER A 193 -18.55 -0.33 4.37
N GLU A 194 -19.16 -0.47 3.20
CA GLU A 194 -20.42 -1.20 2.99
C GLU A 194 -20.27 -2.69 3.35
N TRP A 195 -19.15 -3.31 2.93
CA TRP A 195 -18.88 -4.71 3.24
C TRP A 195 -18.70 -4.95 4.76
N ILE A 196 -17.99 -4.05 5.46
CA ILE A 196 -17.81 -4.13 6.92
C ILE A 196 -19.18 -4.10 7.60
N GLU A 197 -20.02 -3.14 7.25
CA GLU A 197 -21.36 -2.99 7.82
C GLU A 197 -22.21 -4.23 7.60
N ALA A 198 -22.22 -4.77 6.39
CA ALA A 198 -22.98 -5.98 6.02
C ALA A 198 -22.46 -7.22 6.74
N ALA A 199 -21.13 -7.41 6.84
CA ALA A 199 -20.52 -8.55 7.50
C ALA A 199 -20.83 -8.56 9.01
N LEU A 200 -20.67 -7.42 9.67
CA LEU A 200 -20.95 -7.28 11.09
C LEU A 200 -22.45 -7.45 11.40
N ALA A 201 -23.35 -6.97 10.54
CA ALA A 201 -24.79 -7.20 10.68
C ALA A 201 -25.14 -8.70 10.65
N LYS A 202 -24.49 -9.49 9.78
CA LYS A 202 -24.66 -10.96 9.73
C LYS A 202 -24.13 -11.68 10.97
N ILE A 203 -23.06 -11.18 11.58
CA ILE A 203 -22.48 -11.75 12.80
C ILE A 203 -23.38 -11.45 14.00
N THR A 204 -23.83 -10.20 14.14
CA THR A 204 -24.62 -9.77 15.32
C THR A 204 -26.10 -10.14 15.24
N GLY A 205 -26.61 -10.48 14.05
CA GLY A 205 -28.06 -10.70 13.84
C GLY A 205 -28.90 -9.42 13.92
N VAL A 206 -28.26 -8.26 14.05
CA VAL A 206 -28.91 -6.94 14.08
C VAL A 206 -28.77 -6.31 12.71
N ALA A 207 -29.91 -5.92 12.12
CA ALA A 207 -29.90 -5.21 10.86
C ALA A 207 -29.06 -3.92 10.98
N ALA A 208 -28.30 -3.60 9.95
CA ALA A 208 -27.58 -2.33 9.87
C ALA A 208 -28.58 -1.19 10.10
N PRO A 209 -28.26 -0.15 10.89
CA PRO A 209 -29.09 1.02 11.00
C PRO A 209 -29.28 1.60 9.58
N ALA A 210 -30.51 1.67 9.12
CA ALA A 210 -30.85 2.20 7.81
C ALA A 210 -30.30 3.63 7.70
N GLY A 211 -29.33 3.84 6.82
CA GLY A 211 -28.94 5.10 6.22
C GLY A 211 -28.83 6.30 7.16
N GLN A 212 -27.69 6.47 7.82
CA GLN A 212 -27.17 7.82 7.99
C GLN A 212 -26.14 8.07 6.89
N VAL A 213 -26.61 8.63 5.79
CA VAL A 213 -25.81 9.44 4.88
C VAL A 213 -25.09 10.45 5.77
N LEU A 214 -23.77 10.35 5.86
CA LEU A 214 -22.96 11.40 6.47
C LEU A 214 -23.11 12.66 5.64
N GLN A 215 -24.14 13.46 5.99
CA GLN A 215 -24.20 14.85 5.59
C GLN A 215 -23.06 15.58 6.31
N ASP A 216 -22.28 16.29 5.52
CA ASP A 216 -21.36 17.37 5.84
C ASP A 216 -21.37 17.84 7.30
N VAL A 217 -20.33 17.52 8.04
CA VAL A 217 -19.90 18.33 9.18
C VAL A 217 -18.92 19.38 8.67
N ARG A 218 -19.46 20.42 8.03
CA ARG A 218 -18.84 21.74 7.98
C ARG A 218 -19.37 22.53 9.18
N THR A 219 -18.43 23.17 9.85
CA THR A 219 -18.50 24.15 10.93
C THR A 219 -18.29 23.60 12.34
N ASN A 220 -17.07 23.76 12.83
CA ASN A 220 -16.74 24.73 13.88
C ASN A 220 -15.25 24.70 14.16
N ALA A 221 -14.55 25.61 13.51
CA ALA A 221 -13.22 26.04 13.94
C ALA A 221 -13.42 27.23 14.87
N ALA A 222 -13.16 27.05 16.15
CA ALA A 222 -12.65 28.09 17.04
C ALA A 222 -12.41 27.51 18.45
N VAL A 223 -11.28 27.95 19.05
CA VAL A 223 -10.83 27.75 20.44
C VAL A 223 -10.00 26.46 20.63
N ALA A 224 -8.73 26.49 20.89
CA ALA A 224 -7.80 27.43 21.49
C ALA A 224 -6.37 26.97 21.20
N ALA A 225 -5.53 27.93 20.95
CA ALA A 225 -4.09 27.82 21.03
C ALA A 225 -3.65 27.72 22.51
N SER A 226 -2.60 27.05 22.69
CA SER A 226 -1.43 27.26 23.57
C SER A 226 -1.06 26.08 24.44
N VAL A 227 0.21 25.90 24.42
CA VAL A 227 1.26 25.53 25.37
C VAL A 227 2.08 24.29 24.95
N THR A 228 3.20 24.59 24.26
CA THR A 228 4.62 24.30 24.62
C THR A 228 4.88 23.03 25.45
N SER A 229 5.67 22.10 25.04
CA SER A 229 7.07 21.99 24.73
C SER A 229 7.57 20.56 24.90
N VAL A 230 8.36 20.14 23.92
CA VAL A 230 9.64 19.43 23.99
C VAL A 230 9.73 18.09 24.75
N THR A 231 10.23 17.13 24.01
CA THR A 231 10.77 15.81 24.36
C THR A 231 9.79 14.64 24.37
N ALA A 232 9.59 14.07 23.17
CA ALA A 232 9.46 12.62 22.94
C ALA A 232 9.47 12.38 21.42
N THR A 233 10.59 12.52 20.80
CA THR A 233 10.87 12.18 19.42
C THR A 233 11.00 10.66 19.31
N HIS A 234 10.20 10.04 18.52
CA HIS A 234 10.32 8.80 17.77
C HIS A 234 9.10 7.84 17.77
N GLN A 235 7.98 8.16 18.44
CA GLN A 235 6.79 7.29 18.39
C GLN A 235 5.48 7.95 17.93
N LEU A 236 5.52 9.18 17.42
CA LEU A 236 4.30 9.95 17.06
C LEU A 236 4.13 10.25 15.56
N ALA A 237 4.77 9.51 14.67
CA ALA A 237 4.61 9.72 13.22
C ALA A 237 3.33 9.11 12.61
N ASN A 238 2.42 8.51 13.39
CA ASN A 238 1.34 7.69 12.81
C ASN A 238 -0.10 8.17 13.07
N SER A 239 -0.35 9.44 13.37
CA SER A 239 -1.73 9.94 13.47
C SER A 239 -1.94 11.40 13.08
N ALA A 240 -1.06 11.99 12.29
CA ALA A 240 -1.38 13.24 11.63
C ALA A 240 -2.41 12.94 10.53
N ILE A 241 -3.65 13.34 10.71
CA ILE A 241 -4.64 13.39 9.62
C ILE A 241 -4.06 14.37 8.61
N HIS A 242 -3.44 13.85 7.55
CA HIS A 242 -2.95 14.68 6.46
C HIS A 242 -4.15 15.39 5.83
N GLN A 243 -4.08 16.71 5.75
CA GLN A 243 -5.09 17.54 5.07
C GLN A 243 -5.19 17.18 3.57
N PHE A 244 -4.09 16.65 3.01
CA PHE A 244 -3.97 16.28 1.61
C PHE A 244 -3.98 14.75 1.44
N THR A 245 -5.00 14.28 0.74
CA THR A 245 -5.31 12.86 0.54
C THR A 245 -5.54 12.60 -0.95
N ARG A 246 -5.90 11.36 -1.28
CA ARG A 246 -6.32 10.98 -2.63
C ARG A 246 -7.47 11.85 -3.15
N GLU A 247 -8.41 12.21 -2.30
CA GLU A 247 -9.57 13.04 -2.65
C GLU A 247 -9.19 14.52 -2.83
N ASN A 248 -8.23 14.97 -2.02
CA ASN A 248 -7.74 16.35 -2.02
C ASN A 248 -6.20 16.37 -2.11
N PRO A 249 -5.58 16.09 -3.27
CA PRO A 249 -4.13 16.06 -3.42
C PRO A 249 -3.51 17.45 -3.39
N TRP A 250 -2.30 17.55 -2.84
CA TRP A 250 -1.49 18.77 -2.81
C TRP A 250 -1.05 19.17 -4.22
N PRO A 251 -1.19 20.44 -4.64
CA PRO A 251 -0.60 20.95 -5.88
C PRO A 251 0.88 21.29 -5.66
N ALA A 252 1.76 20.29 -5.75
CA ALA A 252 3.19 20.45 -5.58
C ALA A 252 3.79 21.13 -6.82
N ARG A 253 4.59 22.19 -6.61
CA ARG A 253 5.33 22.84 -7.69
C ARG A 253 6.57 22.04 -8.03
N VAL A 254 6.87 21.89 -9.30
CA VAL A 254 8.13 21.29 -9.76
C VAL A 254 9.27 22.28 -9.56
N LEU A 255 10.26 21.89 -8.77
CA LEU A 255 11.47 22.66 -8.48
C LEU A 255 12.57 22.31 -9.48
N GLU A 256 12.74 21.03 -9.77
CA GLU A 256 13.75 20.53 -10.68
C GLU A 256 13.27 19.29 -11.45
N SER A 257 13.74 19.12 -12.68
CA SER A 257 13.55 17.94 -13.52
C SER A 257 14.79 17.67 -14.33
N ILE A 258 15.54 16.62 -13.98
CA ILE A 258 16.82 16.26 -14.59
C ILE A 258 16.77 14.87 -15.18
N GLN A 259 17.16 14.73 -16.45
CA GLN A 259 17.40 13.43 -17.04
C GLN A 259 18.71 12.84 -16.52
N LEU A 260 18.64 11.69 -15.85
CA LEU A 260 19.77 11.02 -15.21
C LEU A 260 20.60 10.17 -16.17
N ASN A 261 20.01 9.72 -17.28
CA ASN A 261 20.73 8.90 -18.26
C ASN A 261 21.62 9.75 -19.15
N GLY A 262 22.82 9.23 -19.41
CA GLY A 262 23.77 9.83 -20.33
C GLY A 262 23.32 9.72 -21.80
N ARG A 263 23.91 10.56 -22.64
CA ARG A 263 23.63 10.57 -24.10
C ARG A 263 23.86 9.18 -24.69
N GLY A 264 22.89 8.70 -25.46
CA GLY A 264 22.94 7.40 -26.13
C GLY A 264 22.34 6.24 -25.35
N SER A 265 21.86 6.47 -24.13
CA SER A 265 21.04 5.49 -23.42
C SER A 265 19.75 5.18 -24.19
N LYS A 266 19.29 3.94 -24.07
CA LYS A 266 17.94 3.52 -24.50
C LYS A 266 16.89 3.73 -23.43
N LYS A 267 17.30 4.15 -22.23
CA LYS A 267 16.43 4.48 -21.10
C LYS A 267 16.34 5.99 -20.94
N GLU A 268 15.21 6.42 -20.44
CA GLU A 268 14.96 7.80 -20.05
C GLU A 268 14.48 7.77 -18.60
N THR A 269 15.36 8.17 -17.67
CA THR A 269 15.04 8.23 -16.23
C THR A 269 15.25 9.65 -15.76
N TYR A 270 14.26 10.19 -15.08
CA TYR A 270 14.25 11.56 -14.57
C TYR A 270 14.33 11.58 -13.06
N HIS A 271 15.10 12.50 -12.53
CA HIS A 271 14.99 12.97 -11.16
C HIS A 271 14.06 14.17 -11.13
N LEU A 272 13.07 14.16 -10.27
CA LEU A 272 12.15 15.28 -10.06
C LEU A 272 12.17 15.70 -8.60
N GLU A 273 12.17 17.01 -8.37
CA GLU A 273 12.01 17.63 -7.06
C GLU A 273 10.71 18.43 -7.04
N LEU A 274 9.90 18.19 -6.02
CA LEU A 274 8.58 18.78 -5.86
C LEU A 274 8.48 19.50 -4.53
N ASP A 275 7.96 20.74 -4.55
CA ASP A 275 7.79 21.61 -3.39
C ASP A 275 6.62 21.17 -2.50
N LEU A 276 6.90 20.94 -1.24
CA LEU A 276 5.91 20.63 -0.21
C LEU A 276 5.68 21.81 0.77
N THR A 277 6.27 22.98 0.52
CA THR A 277 6.13 24.15 1.39
C THR A 277 4.66 24.50 1.60
N GLY A 278 4.21 24.51 2.86
CA GLY A 278 2.82 24.84 3.23
C GLY A 278 1.82 23.68 3.14
N SER A 279 2.27 22.46 2.73
CA SER A 279 1.39 21.29 2.66
C SER A 279 1.23 20.56 4.00
N ASP A 280 2.15 20.74 4.94
CA ASP A 280 2.30 19.90 6.15
C ASP A 280 2.40 18.39 5.87
N LEU A 281 2.62 18.00 4.60
CA LEU A 281 2.86 16.61 4.24
C LEU A 281 4.15 16.11 4.88
N ARG A 282 4.08 14.93 5.45
CA ARG A 282 5.23 14.23 6.05
C ARG A 282 5.29 12.83 5.46
N PHE A 283 6.50 12.36 5.24
CA PHE A 283 6.79 10.99 4.81
C PHE A 283 8.07 10.51 5.49
N ALA A 284 8.25 9.22 5.48
CA ALA A 284 9.51 8.58 5.88
C ALA A 284 10.10 7.81 4.70
N PRO A 285 11.42 7.65 4.62
CA PRO A 285 12.04 6.79 3.61
C PRO A 285 11.39 5.40 3.55
N GLY A 286 11.08 4.97 2.35
CA GLY A 286 10.28 3.76 2.08
C GLY A 286 8.80 4.03 1.82
N ASP A 287 8.28 5.24 2.09
CA ASP A 287 6.98 5.68 1.59
C ASP A 287 7.02 5.93 0.09
N ALA A 288 5.84 6.03 -0.50
CA ALA A 288 5.69 6.38 -1.89
C ALA A 288 4.86 7.67 -2.06
N LEU A 289 5.08 8.36 -3.16
CA LEU A 289 4.29 9.51 -3.58
C LEU A 289 3.36 9.09 -4.70
N ALA A 290 2.07 9.30 -4.48
CA ALA A 290 1.05 9.13 -5.49
C ALA A 290 0.90 10.43 -6.31
N VAL A 291 0.94 10.30 -7.63
CA VAL A 291 0.84 11.40 -8.59
C VAL A 291 -0.44 11.23 -9.41
N ARG A 292 -1.27 12.27 -9.51
CA ARG A 292 -2.39 12.32 -10.44
C ARG A 292 -1.91 12.69 -11.83
N PRO A 293 -1.98 11.77 -12.81
CA PRO A 293 -1.54 12.05 -14.16
C PRO A 293 -2.61 12.77 -14.98
N ARG A 294 -2.21 13.16 -16.18
CA ARG A 294 -3.10 13.54 -17.28
C ARG A 294 -2.79 12.67 -18.49
N ASN A 295 -3.82 12.28 -19.23
CA ASN A 295 -3.63 11.57 -20.48
C ASN A 295 -2.94 12.46 -21.52
N HIS A 296 -2.25 11.82 -22.45
CA HIS A 296 -1.59 12.49 -23.56
C HIS A 296 -2.63 13.05 -24.53
N GLU A 297 -2.54 14.34 -24.86
CA GLU A 297 -3.53 15.02 -25.72
C GLU A 297 -3.75 14.32 -27.07
N PRO A 298 -2.72 13.88 -27.80
CA PRO A 298 -2.91 13.11 -29.03
C PRO A 298 -3.73 11.83 -28.84
N LEU A 299 -3.59 11.12 -27.69
CA LEU A 299 -4.41 9.95 -27.39
C LEU A 299 -5.88 10.33 -27.14
N VAL A 300 -6.13 11.45 -26.46
CA VAL A 300 -7.50 11.97 -26.27
C VAL A 300 -8.14 12.28 -27.61
N GLU A 301 -7.42 12.95 -28.52
CA GLU A 301 -7.89 13.24 -29.88
C GLU A 301 -8.16 11.97 -30.70
N GLU A 302 -7.30 10.95 -30.58
CA GLU A 302 -7.49 9.66 -31.23
C GLU A 302 -8.73 8.94 -30.73
N VAL A 303 -8.97 8.94 -29.41
CA VAL A 303 -10.17 8.36 -28.80
C VAL A 303 -11.43 9.09 -29.29
N LEU A 304 -11.43 10.43 -29.28
CA LEU A 304 -12.56 11.24 -29.75
C LEU A 304 -12.87 10.97 -31.22
N ARG A 305 -11.84 10.87 -32.05
CA ARG A 305 -11.96 10.56 -33.49
C ARG A 305 -12.49 9.15 -33.72
N ALA A 306 -11.96 8.14 -33.02
CA ALA A 306 -12.41 6.76 -33.15
C ALA A 306 -13.86 6.59 -32.65
N ALA A 307 -14.22 7.30 -31.58
CA ALA A 307 -15.60 7.33 -31.05
C ALA A 307 -16.57 8.16 -31.91
N ARG A 308 -16.07 9.02 -32.82
CA ARG A 308 -16.84 10.01 -33.60
C ARG A 308 -17.66 10.97 -32.74
N LEU A 309 -17.07 11.39 -31.60
CA LEU A 309 -17.72 12.27 -30.62
C LEU A 309 -17.07 13.66 -30.61
N SER A 310 -17.88 14.68 -30.27
CA SER A 310 -17.38 16.04 -30.10
C SER A 310 -16.62 16.16 -28.77
N ASP A 311 -15.47 16.88 -28.81
CA ASP A 311 -14.65 17.25 -27.68
C ASP A 311 -15.39 18.05 -26.60
N SER A 312 -16.29 18.94 -27.05
CA SER A 312 -17.09 19.83 -26.22
C SER A 312 -18.39 19.19 -25.69
N ALA A 313 -18.71 17.97 -26.10
CA ALA A 313 -19.93 17.28 -25.63
C ALA A 313 -19.95 17.20 -24.09
N PRO A 314 -21.01 17.64 -23.42
CA PRO A 314 -21.07 17.64 -21.96
C PRO A 314 -21.20 16.21 -21.43
N VAL A 315 -20.43 15.91 -20.38
CA VAL A 315 -20.54 14.65 -19.60
C VAL A 315 -20.62 14.97 -18.12
N ARG A 316 -21.34 14.13 -17.39
CA ARG A 316 -21.52 14.23 -15.95
C ARG A 316 -20.77 13.09 -15.24
N LEU A 317 -19.87 13.45 -14.33
CA LEU A 317 -19.12 12.52 -13.49
C LEU A 317 -19.39 12.84 -12.01
N GLY A 318 -20.28 12.07 -11.37
CA GLY A 318 -20.79 12.41 -10.04
C GLY A 318 -21.54 13.75 -10.05
N ALA A 319 -21.08 14.70 -9.26
CA ALA A 319 -21.64 16.06 -9.19
C ALA A 319 -21.04 17.03 -10.24
N GLU A 320 -19.93 16.67 -10.88
CA GLU A 320 -19.20 17.53 -11.82
C GLU A 320 -19.76 17.36 -13.24
N SER A 321 -19.95 18.47 -13.96
CA SER A 321 -20.28 18.49 -15.40
C SER A 321 -19.14 19.18 -16.15
N LEU A 322 -18.58 18.50 -17.16
CA LEU A 322 -17.41 18.98 -17.89
C LEU A 322 -17.47 18.50 -19.36
N PRO A 323 -16.70 19.13 -20.27
CA PRO A 323 -16.56 18.65 -21.64
C PRO A 323 -15.92 17.24 -21.70
N LEU A 324 -16.32 16.42 -22.67
CA LEU A 324 -15.78 15.07 -22.85
C LEU A 324 -14.26 15.05 -22.94
N ALA A 325 -13.65 15.96 -23.72
CA ALA A 325 -12.20 16.06 -23.81
C ALA A 325 -11.53 16.26 -22.44
N ALA A 326 -12.08 17.10 -21.58
CA ALA A 326 -11.56 17.34 -20.23
C ALA A 326 -11.72 16.10 -19.33
N ALA A 327 -12.85 15.38 -19.48
CA ALA A 327 -13.08 14.12 -18.77
C ALA A 327 -12.05 13.04 -19.19
N LEU A 328 -11.83 12.88 -20.48
CA LEU A 328 -10.85 11.94 -21.04
C LEU A 328 -9.41 12.34 -20.66
N ALA A 329 -9.09 13.64 -20.66
CA ALA A 329 -7.75 14.12 -20.32
C ALA A 329 -7.35 13.89 -18.86
N SER A 330 -8.30 13.91 -17.90
CA SER A 330 -7.95 13.96 -16.48
C SER A 330 -8.77 13.08 -15.53
N ARG A 331 -9.80 12.40 -16.02
CA ARG A 331 -10.72 11.60 -15.19
C ARG A 331 -10.86 10.15 -15.61
N ARG A 332 -10.51 9.82 -16.86
CA ARG A 332 -10.73 8.50 -17.44
C ARG A 332 -9.44 7.86 -17.91
N GLU A 333 -9.23 6.59 -17.58
CA GLU A 333 -8.07 5.81 -18.03
C GLU A 333 -8.23 5.46 -19.52
N LEU A 334 -7.23 5.82 -20.31
CA LEU A 334 -7.22 5.57 -21.76
C LEU A 334 -6.12 4.59 -22.18
N THR A 335 -5.06 4.44 -21.38
CA THR A 335 -3.82 3.73 -21.78
C THR A 335 -3.86 2.24 -21.50
N VAL A 336 -4.74 1.80 -20.61
CA VAL A 336 -4.85 0.39 -20.19
C VAL A 336 -6.27 -0.11 -20.42
N LEU A 337 -6.41 -1.12 -21.27
CA LEU A 337 -7.66 -1.87 -21.41
C LEU A 337 -7.74 -2.95 -20.34
N THR A 338 -8.95 -3.09 -19.77
CA THR A 338 -9.25 -4.13 -18.79
C THR A 338 -10.39 -4.99 -19.29
N ARG A 339 -10.50 -6.21 -18.76
CA ARG A 339 -11.63 -7.10 -19.05
C ARG A 339 -12.97 -6.42 -18.77
N ASP A 340 -13.10 -5.72 -17.65
CA ASP A 340 -14.30 -5.01 -17.24
C ASP A 340 -14.71 -3.91 -18.25
N VAL A 341 -13.75 -3.14 -18.75
CA VAL A 341 -14.00 -2.14 -19.82
C VAL A 341 -14.49 -2.83 -21.11
N LEU A 342 -13.86 -3.95 -21.50
CA LEU A 342 -14.30 -4.72 -22.66
C LEU A 342 -15.71 -5.30 -22.48
N GLU A 343 -16.05 -5.81 -21.29
CA GLU A 343 -17.38 -6.36 -20.98
C GLU A 343 -18.45 -5.27 -21.04
N ARG A 344 -18.20 -4.10 -20.44
CA ARG A 344 -19.11 -2.94 -20.54
C ARG A 344 -19.26 -2.47 -21.97
N TYR A 345 -18.18 -2.42 -22.74
CA TYR A 345 -18.21 -2.03 -24.13
C TYR A 345 -18.95 -3.05 -25.00
N ALA A 346 -18.74 -4.35 -24.76
CA ALA A 346 -19.42 -5.42 -25.48
C ALA A 346 -20.95 -5.38 -25.29
N ALA A 347 -21.43 -4.91 -24.15
CA ALA A 347 -22.84 -4.72 -23.88
C ALA A 347 -23.49 -3.64 -24.79
N LEU A 348 -22.67 -2.75 -25.38
CA LEU A 348 -23.11 -1.67 -26.25
C LEU A 348 -23.08 -2.04 -27.74
N THR A 349 -22.51 -3.18 -28.10
CA THR A 349 -22.26 -3.51 -29.50
C THR A 349 -22.47 -5.01 -29.77
N PRO A 350 -23.09 -5.37 -30.91
CA PRO A 350 -23.32 -6.76 -31.26
C PRO A 350 -22.11 -7.44 -31.94
N HIS A 351 -20.90 -6.93 -31.79
CA HIS A 351 -19.71 -7.51 -32.41
C HIS A 351 -19.42 -8.92 -31.86
N ALA A 352 -19.74 -9.95 -32.68
CA ALA A 352 -19.57 -11.35 -32.32
C ALA A 352 -18.10 -11.69 -31.95
N GLU A 353 -17.14 -11.08 -32.62
CA GLU A 353 -15.71 -11.29 -32.35
C GLU A 353 -15.32 -10.79 -30.95
N LEU A 354 -15.84 -9.64 -30.49
CA LEU A 354 -15.61 -9.13 -29.16
C LEU A 354 -16.18 -10.06 -28.08
N HIS A 355 -17.39 -10.59 -28.30
CA HIS A 355 -17.98 -11.57 -27.38
C HIS A 355 -17.21 -12.89 -27.36
N ASN A 356 -16.73 -13.37 -28.50
CA ASN A 356 -15.87 -14.55 -28.58
C ASN A 356 -14.53 -14.34 -27.88
N LEU A 357 -13.96 -13.15 -28.01
CA LEU A 357 -12.72 -12.77 -27.33
C LEU A 357 -12.88 -12.80 -25.80
N LEU A 358 -13.99 -12.26 -25.28
CA LEU A 358 -14.29 -12.26 -23.84
C LEU A 358 -14.55 -13.67 -23.29
N ALA A 359 -15.07 -14.59 -24.13
CA ALA A 359 -15.28 -15.98 -23.74
C ALA A 359 -14.00 -16.83 -23.70
N ASP A 360 -12.94 -16.41 -24.40
CA ASP A 360 -11.69 -17.14 -24.51
C ASP A 360 -10.52 -16.39 -23.79
N THR A 361 -10.22 -16.81 -22.58
CA THR A 361 -9.17 -16.20 -21.76
C THR A 361 -7.77 -16.30 -22.38
N THR A 362 -7.53 -17.31 -23.23
CA THR A 362 -6.23 -17.50 -23.88
C THR A 362 -6.00 -16.48 -25.00
N ARG A 363 -7.07 -15.97 -25.61
CA ARG A 363 -7.03 -14.90 -26.62
C ARG A 363 -7.14 -13.51 -26.01
N LEU A 364 -7.86 -13.37 -24.90
CA LEU A 364 -8.11 -12.10 -24.24
C LEU A 364 -6.82 -11.45 -23.75
N GLN A 365 -5.94 -12.19 -23.09
CA GLN A 365 -4.69 -11.65 -22.56
C GLN A 365 -3.76 -11.08 -23.64
N PRO A 366 -3.46 -11.79 -24.76
CA PRO A 366 -2.71 -11.21 -25.87
C PRO A 366 -3.40 -10.00 -26.52
N TYR A 367 -4.75 -9.96 -26.51
CA TYR A 367 -5.48 -8.81 -27.03
C TYR A 367 -5.30 -7.58 -26.16
N LEU A 368 -5.44 -7.70 -24.83
CA LEU A 368 -5.28 -6.60 -23.89
C LEU A 368 -3.84 -6.03 -23.89
N TYR A 369 -2.85 -6.87 -24.18
CA TYR A 369 -1.45 -6.46 -24.10
C TYR A 369 -1.11 -5.37 -25.13
N GLY A 370 -0.75 -4.19 -24.63
CA GLY A 370 -0.29 -3.04 -25.42
C GLY A 370 -1.39 -2.31 -26.20
N ARG A 371 -2.69 -2.70 -26.07
CA ARG A 371 -3.80 -1.94 -26.61
C ARG A 371 -4.31 -0.89 -25.63
N ASP A 372 -4.85 0.17 -26.19
CA ASP A 372 -5.50 1.26 -25.48
C ASP A 372 -6.95 1.47 -25.95
N VAL A 373 -7.66 2.43 -25.36
CA VAL A 373 -9.06 2.72 -25.70
C VAL A 373 -9.24 3.09 -27.17
N ALA A 374 -8.27 3.78 -27.80
CA ALA A 374 -8.37 4.12 -29.23
C ALA A 374 -8.29 2.86 -30.12
N ASP A 375 -7.48 1.86 -29.72
CA ASP A 375 -7.43 0.57 -30.42
C ASP A 375 -8.76 -0.17 -30.28
N LEU A 376 -9.36 -0.24 -29.09
CA LEU A 376 -10.66 -0.87 -28.86
C LEU A 376 -11.75 -0.28 -29.76
N LEU A 377 -11.84 1.05 -29.79
CA LEU A 377 -12.85 1.76 -30.58
C LEU A 377 -12.61 1.61 -32.08
N THR A 378 -11.37 1.40 -32.50
CA THR A 378 -11.00 1.17 -33.91
C THR A 378 -11.29 -0.28 -34.33
N ASP A 379 -10.96 -1.26 -33.48
CA ASP A 379 -11.16 -2.69 -33.74
C ASP A 379 -12.66 -3.06 -33.74
N PHE A 380 -13.48 -2.41 -32.89
CA PHE A 380 -14.90 -2.71 -32.72
C PHE A 380 -15.77 -1.44 -32.75
N PRO A 381 -15.86 -0.73 -33.88
CA PRO A 381 -16.64 0.50 -33.98
C PRO A 381 -18.13 0.28 -33.72
N THR A 382 -18.80 1.24 -33.07
CA THR A 382 -20.24 1.20 -32.82
C THR A 382 -20.86 2.60 -32.92
N ASP A 383 -22.08 2.70 -33.39
CA ASP A 383 -22.85 3.94 -33.45
C ASP A 383 -23.71 4.17 -32.18
N GLN A 384 -23.63 3.26 -31.20
CA GLN A 384 -24.37 3.37 -29.92
C GLN A 384 -23.67 4.25 -28.87
N LEU A 385 -22.46 4.72 -29.15
CA LEU A 385 -21.71 5.57 -28.22
C LEU A 385 -22.24 7.00 -28.22
N THR A 386 -22.64 7.46 -27.03
CA THR A 386 -22.76 8.88 -26.72
C THR A 386 -21.56 9.30 -25.85
N ALA A 387 -21.35 10.61 -25.69
CA ALA A 387 -20.30 11.13 -24.81
C ALA A 387 -20.41 10.58 -23.37
N GLN A 388 -21.63 10.56 -22.82
CA GLN A 388 -21.88 10.06 -21.48
C GLN A 388 -21.61 8.54 -21.40
N VAL A 389 -22.12 7.77 -22.35
CA VAL A 389 -21.92 6.31 -22.38
C VAL A 389 -20.42 5.95 -22.46
N LEU A 390 -19.64 6.64 -23.30
CA LEU A 390 -18.20 6.45 -23.36
C LEU A 390 -17.55 6.76 -22.00
N ALA A 391 -17.88 7.90 -21.40
CA ALA A 391 -17.33 8.30 -20.11
C ALA A 391 -17.68 7.29 -18.99
N ASP A 392 -18.87 6.70 -19.00
CA ASP A 392 -19.32 5.71 -17.99
C ASP A 392 -18.72 4.32 -18.22
N THR A 393 -18.42 3.96 -19.47
CA THR A 393 -17.77 2.70 -19.83
C THR A 393 -16.33 2.63 -19.33
N LEU A 394 -15.62 3.77 -19.36
CA LEU A 394 -14.21 3.85 -18.97
C LEU A 394 -14.04 3.90 -17.46
N ARG A 395 -13.01 3.22 -16.95
CA ARG A 395 -12.66 3.29 -15.53
C ARG A 395 -12.09 4.69 -15.16
N PRO A 396 -12.15 5.08 -13.89
CA PRO A 396 -11.45 6.28 -13.43
C PRO A 396 -9.95 6.22 -13.74
N LEU A 397 -9.32 7.38 -13.98
CA LEU A 397 -7.88 7.48 -14.15
C LEU A 397 -7.19 7.40 -12.78
N PRO A 398 -6.50 6.29 -12.46
CA PRO A 398 -5.88 6.15 -11.15
C PRO A 398 -4.58 6.96 -11.05
N SER A 399 -4.25 7.39 -9.84
CA SER A 399 -2.91 7.91 -9.53
C SER A 399 -1.85 6.84 -9.75
N ARG A 400 -0.62 7.26 -10.04
CA ARG A 400 0.53 6.34 -10.12
C ARG A 400 1.45 6.62 -8.94
N VAL A 401 1.96 5.55 -8.36
CA VAL A 401 2.74 5.57 -7.13
C VAL A 401 4.22 5.40 -7.48
N TYR A 402 5.07 6.23 -6.88
CA TYR A 402 6.53 6.21 -7.04
C TYR A 402 7.20 6.16 -5.68
N SER A 403 8.13 5.26 -5.47
CA SER A 403 8.95 5.24 -4.25
C SER A 403 9.68 6.57 -4.10
N ILE A 404 9.63 7.17 -2.92
CA ILE A 404 10.27 8.46 -2.64
C ILE A 404 11.78 8.28 -2.64
N ALA A 405 12.48 9.21 -3.32
CA ALA A 405 13.91 9.16 -3.57
C ALA A 405 14.73 10.18 -2.74
N GLY A 406 14.13 10.79 -1.73
CA GLY A 406 14.79 11.77 -0.86
C GLY A 406 14.32 11.68 0.58
N SER A 407 15.09 12.26 1.49
CA SER A 407 14.78 12.35 2.91
C SER A 407 14.34 13.76 3.28
N LEU A 408 13.29 13.89 4.11
CA LEU A 408 12.86 15.19 4.66
C LEU A 408 13.92 15.82 5.60
N LEU A 409 14.82 15.03 6.14
CA LEU A 409 15.92 15.54 6.96
C LEU A 409 16.99 16.22 6.09
N ALA A 410 17.29 15.63 4.92
CA ALA A 410 18.24 16.19 3.96
C ALA A 410 17.64 17.35 3.14
N HIS A 411 16.36 17.24 2.79
CA HIS A 411 15.62 18.17 1.92
C HIS A 411 14.31 18.59 2.57
N PRO A 412 14.33 19.52 3.55
CA PRO A 412 13.12 20.00 4.21
C PRO A 412 12.15 20.65 3.21
N ASN A 413 10.88 20.25 3.29
CA ASN A 413 9.80 20.74 2.41
C ASN A 413 9.91 20.32 0.93
N GLU A 414 10.66 19.29 0.60
CA GLU A 414 10.76 18.76 -0.74
C GLU A 414 10.47 17.25 -0.75
N VAL A 415 9.97 16.75 -1.87
CA VAL A 415 9.89 15.32 -2.14
C VAL A 415 10.51 15.03 -3.49
N HIS A 416 11.43 14.05 -3.51
CA HIS A 416 12.18 13.67 -4.69
C HIS A 416 11.68 12.35 -5.28
N LEU A 417 11.65 12.25 -6.60
CA LEU A 417 11.23 11.06 -7.33
C LEU A 417 12.29 10.63 -8.33
N THR A 418 12.35 9.32 -8.60
CA THR A 418 13.11 8.74 -9.71
C THR A 418 12.13 8.07 -10.67
N VAL A 419 11.91 8.68 -11.84
CA VAL A 419 10.85 8.29 -12.76
C VAL A 419 11.45 7.76 -14.07
N GLY A 420 11.23 6.48 -14.37
CA GLY A 420 11.53 5.91 -15.68
C GLY A 420 10.41 6.19 -16.67
N ALA A 421 10.68 6.91 -17.76
CA ALA A 421 9.69 7.17 -18.80
C ALA A 421 9.39 5.89 -19.59
N VAL A 422 8.12 5.51 -19.62
CA VAL A 422 7.63 4.31 -20.32
C VAL A 422 7.23 4.70 -21.73
N ARG A 423 7.92 4.14 -22.73
CA ARG A 423 7.62 4.32 -24.15
C ARG A 423 7.85 2.99 -24.87
N TYR A 424 6.92 2.61 -25.72
CA TYR A 424 7.05 1.38 -26.52
C TYR A 424 6.20 1.48 -27.78
N GLU A 425 6.44 0.58 -28.71
CA GLU A 425 5.61 0.44 -29.91
C GLU A 425 4.76 -0.82 -29.80
N ALA A 426 3.46 -0.67 -30.04
CA ALA A 426 2.53 -1.78 -30.09
C ALA A 426 1.39 -1.46 -31.08
N HIS A 427 0.95 -2.46 -31.81
CA HIS A 427 -0.18 -2.36 -32.76
C HIS A 427 -0.04 -1.20 -33.75
N GLY A 428 1.20 -0.99 -34.26
CA GLY A 428 1.51 0.07 -35.24
C GLY A 428 1.49 1.50 -34.68
N ARG A 429 1.40 1.66 -33.36
CA ARG A 429 1.33 2.96 -32.68
C ARG A 429 2.40 3.09 -31.61
N ARG A 430 2.90 4.31 -31.42
CA ARG A 430 3.76 4.65 -30.29
C ARG A 430 2.90 4.83 -29.05
N LYS A 431 3.21 4.09 -28.01
CA LYS A 431 2.51 4.10 -26.73
C LYS A 431 3.34 4.80 -25.65
N HIS A 432 2.66 5.44 -24.73
CA HIS A 432 3.25 6.22 -23.65
C HIS A 432 2.64 5.83 -22.31
N GLY A 433 3.46 5.64 -21.29
CA GLY A 433 2.98 5.48 -19.92
C GLY A 433 2.32 6.77 -19.44
N VAL A 434 1.08 6.71 -18.99
CA VAL A 434 0.27 7.90 -18.71
C VAL A 434 0.92 8.89 -17.75
N CYS A 435 1.49 8.42 -16.63
CA CYS A 435 2.08 9.29 -15.61
C CYS A 435 3.58 9.54 -15.89
N SER A 436 4.33 8.50 -16.23
CA SER A 436 5.77 8.63 -16.44
C SER A 436 6.10 9.57 -17.61
N SER A 437 5.35 9.51 -18.72
CA SER A 437 5.52 10.46 -19.84
C SER A 437 4.90 11.83 -19.51
N PHE A 438 3.88 11.92 -18.67
CA PHE A 438 3.38 13.19 -18.14
C PHE A 438 4.48 13.94 -17.39
N LEU A 439 5.14 13.28 -16.46
CA LEU A 439 6.22 13.87 -15.67
C LEU A 439 7.49 14.15 -16.49
N ALA A 440 7.79 13.31 -17.49
CA ALA A 440 9.00 13.46 -18.29
C ALA A 440 8.90 14.55 -19.39
N ASP A 441 7.71 14.71 -20.01
CA ASP A 441 7.58 15.48 -21.25
C ASP A 441 6.71 16.73 -21.12
N ARG A 442 5.74 16.70 -20.19
CA ARG A 442 4.64 17.66 -20.18
C ARG A 442 4.60 18.51 -18.91
N VAL A 443 5.55 18.25 -18.01
CA VAL A 443 5.72 18.99 -16.75
C VAL A 443 7.09 19.63 -16.77
N THR A 444 7.13 20.94 -16.57
CA THR A 444 8.35 21.75 -16.52
C THR A 444 8.53 22.41 -15.17
N VAL A 445 9.72 22.92 -14.90
CA VAL A 445 9.99 23.68 -13.65
C VAL A 445 8.99 24.83 -13.52
N GLY A 446 8.33 24.92 -12.37
CA GLY A 446 7.30 25.90 -12.06
C GLY A 446 5.85 25.41 -12.24
N ASP A 447 5.63 24.32 -12.98
CA ASP A 447 4.30 23.71 -13.11
C ASP A 447 3.86 23.01 -11.83
N GLU A 448 2.55 22.82 -11.70
CA GLU A 448 1.95 22.09 -10.55
C GLU A 448 1.60 20.66 -10.89
N VAL A 449 1.97 19.77 -9.99
CA VAL A 449 1.63 18.34 -10.03
C VAL A 449 0.83 17.98 -8.78
N ARG A 450 -0.30 17.32 -8.95
CA ARG A 450 -1.14 16.93 -7.81
C ARG A 450 -0.68 15.63 -7.19
N VAL A 451 -0.31 15.69 -5.89
CA VAL A 451 0.34 14.59 -5.18
C VAL A 451 -0.25 14.34 -3.80
N PHE A 452 -0.08 13.14 -3.29
CA PHE A 452 -0.33 12.77 -1.90
C PHE A 452 0.59 11.61 -1.49
N VAL A 453 0.85 11.46 -0.19
CA VAL A 453 1.73 10.42 0.34
C VAL A 453 0.94 9.12 0.53
N GLU A 454 1.50 8.01 0.06
CA GLU A 454 1.05 6.64 0.35
C GLU A 454 2.07 5.99 1.30
N PRO A 455 1.73 5.86 2.59
CA PRO A 455 2.62 5.24 3.57
C PRO A 455 2.84 3.75 3.28
N ASN A 456 4.10 3.30 3.41
CA ASN A 456 4.47 1.89 3.30
C ASN A 456 5.16 1.42 4.58
N GLU A 457 4.42 0.85 5.52
CA GLU A 457 4.93 0.38 6.82
C GLU A 457 5.80 -0.89 6.71
N TYR A 458 5.78 -1.55 5.56
CA TYR A 458 6.50 -2.82 5.35
C TYR A 458 7.90 -2.62 4.78
N PHE A 459 8.24 -1.40 4.32
CA PHE A 459 9.55 -1.11 3.73
C PHE A 459 10.18 0.08 4.45
N ARG A 460 10.65 -0.16 5.69
CA ARG A 460 11.18 0.86 6.59
C ARG A 460 12.63 0.60 6.97
N LEU A 461 13.38 1.66 7.24
CA LEU A 461 14.69 1.57 7.90
C LEU A 461 14.57 0.88 9.26
N PRO A 462 15.66 0.22 9.75
CA PRO A 462 15.70 -0.35 11.08
C PRO A 462 15.46 0.73 12.14
N ALA A 463 14.71 0.38 13.19
CA ALA A 463 14.52 1.27 14.32
C ALA A 463 15.82 1.55 15.09
N ASP A 464 16.74 0.58 15.11
CA ASP A 464 18.07 0.73 15.69
C ASP A 464 19.04 1.29 14.61
N PRO A 465 19.55 2.53 14.78
CA PRO A 465 20.45 3.15 13.82
C PRO A 465 21.84 2.48 13.72
N THR A 466 22.15 1.56 14.63
CA THR A 466 23.40 0.77 14.59
C THR A 466 23.31 -0.46 13.70
N THR A 467 22.09 -0.82 13.25
CA THR A 467 21.87 -1.97 12.37
C THR A 467 22.45 -1.73 10.99
N ASP A 468 23.23 -2.69 10.50
CA ASP A 468 23.74 -2.71 9.12
C ASP A 468 22.60 -2.95 8.12
N ILE A 469 22.70 -2.35 6.92
CA ILE A 469 21.72 -2.59 5.84
C ILE A 469 22.42 -2.97 4.53
N ILE A 470 21.84 -3.94 3.82
CA ILE A 470 22.20 -4.34 2.46
C ILE A 470 21.05 -3.93 1.55
N MET A 471 21.32 -3.12 0.54
CA MET A 471 20.33 -2.58 -0.40
C MET A 471 20.61 -3.12 -1.80
N VAL A 472 19.64 -3.81 -2.41
CA VAL A 472 19.76 -4.43 -3.73
C VAL A 472 18.73 -3.81 -4.66
N GLY A 473 19.20 -2.99 -5.60
CA GLY A 473 18.34 -2.22 -6.51
C GLY A 473 18.73 -2.33 -7.98
N ALA A 474 17.73 -2.27 -8.86
CA ALA A 474 17.96 -2.22 -10.29
C ALA A 474 17.09 -1.13 -10.96
N GLY A 475 17.71 -0.34 -11.83
CA GLY A 475 17.02 0.75 -12.51
C GLY A 475 16.43 1.77 -11.54
N THR A 476 15.13 2.07 -11.66
CA THR A 476 14.42 3.01 -10.77
C THR A 476 14.26 2.48 -9.33
N GLY A 477 14.52 1.20 -9.07
CA GLY A 477 14.58 0.64 -7.72
C GLY A 477 15.71 1.22 -6.85
N ILE A 478 16.54 2.11 -7.38
CA ILE A 478 17.50 2.91 -6.63
C ILE A 478 16.85 3.99 -5.76
N ALA A 479 15.61 4.41 -6.09
CA ALA A 479 14.92 5.54 -5.49
C ALA A 479 14.85 5.47 -3.94
N PRO A 480 14.27 4.43 -3.32
CA PRO A 480 14.18 4.39 -1.88
C PRO A 480 15.54 4.26 -1.19
N PHE A 481 16.55 3.71 -1.88
CA PHE A 481 17.89 3.56 -1.32
C PHE A 481 18.64 4.89 -1.24
N ARG A 482 18.35 5.83 -2.18
CA ARG A 482 18.84 7.19 -2.07
C ARG A 482 18.28 7.84 -0.80
N ALA A 483 16.97 7.77 -0.59
CA ALA A 483 16.32 8.27 0.61
C ALA A 483 16.85 7.62 1.89
N PHE A 484 17.10 6.30 1.88
CA PHE A 484 17.64 5.56 3.03
C PHE A 484 19.03 6.04 3.42
N VAL A 485 19.92 6.23 2.45
CA VAL A 485 21.29 6.70 2.70
C VAL A 485 21.28 8.14 3.22
N GLU A 486 20.51 9.04 2.58
CA GLU A 486 20.35 10.42 3.05
C GLU A 486 19.85 10.48 4.49
N GLU A 487 18.74 9.79 4.79
CA GLU A 487 18.17 9.77 6.15
C GLU A 487 19.15 9.27 7.19
N ARG A 488 19.85 8.17 6.91
CA ARG A 488 20.83 7.59 7.85
C ARG A 488 22.04 8.48 8.07
N VAL A 489 22.47 9.20 7.04
CA VAL A 489 23.57 10.18 7.16
C VAL A 489 23.15 11.35 8.03
N GLU A 490 21.96 11.92 7.79
CA GLU A 490 21.44 13.05 8.57
C GLU A 490 21.15 12.66 10.04
N LEU A 491 20.70 11.44 10.29
CA LEU A 491 20.51 10.89 11.64
C LEU A 491 21.84 10.54 12.35
N GLY A 492 22.97 10.56 11.65
CA GLY A 492 24.25 10.09 12.20
C GLY A 492 24.23 8.58 12.53
N ALA A 493 23.48 7.78 11.78
CA ALA A 493 23.41 6.33 11.98
C ALA A 493 24.80 5.68 11.83
N THR A 494 25.16 4.82 12.78
CA THR A 494 26.48 4.18 12.82
C THR A 494 26.53 2.80 12.15
N GLY A 495 25.36 2.19 11.89
CA GLY A 495 25.28 0.96 11.10
C GLY A 495 25.72 1.21 9.67
N ARG A 496 26.40 0.23 9.09
CA ARG A 496 26.98 0.34 7.75
C ARG A 496 25.91 0.20 6.66
N ASN A 497 26.12 0.89 5.54
CA ASN A 497 25.26 0.85 4.36
C ASN A 497 26.02 0.18 3.21
N TRP A 498 25.45 -0.91 2.64
CA TRP A 498 25.99 -1.58 1.47
C TRP A 498 24.98 -1.54 0.34
N LEU A 499 25.34 -0.91 -0.77
CA LEU A 499 24.49 -0.80 -1.96
C LEU A 499 24.98 -1.73 -3.08
N LEU A 500 24.08 -2.56 -3.62
CA LEU A 500 24.27 -3.31 -4.85
C LEU A 500 23.32 -2.71 -5.90
N PHE A 501 23.88 -2.10 -6.94
CA PHE A 501 23.11 -1.42 -7.98
C PHE A 501 23.30 -2.03 -9.36
N GLY A 502 22.21 -2.23 -10.10
CA GLY A 502 22.21 -2.78 -11.45
C GLY A 502 21.49 -1.93 -12.48
N ASN A 503 22.11 -1.82 -13.69
CA ASN A 503 21.48 -1.19 -14.84
C ASN A 503 22.15 -1.71 -16.14
N PRO A 504 21.68 -1.37 -17.37
CA PRO A 504 22.32 -1.84 -18.61
C PRO A 504 23.76 -1.43 -18.79
N HIS A 505 24.09 -0.13 -18.72
CA HIS A 505 25.40 0.40 -19.08
C HIS A 505 25.99 1.30 -17.99
N PHE A 506 27.30 1.17 -17.73
CA PHE A 506 28.02 1.99 -16.77
C PHE A 506 28.04 3.47 -17.19
N THR A 507 28.37 3.74 -18.44
CA THR A 507 28.60 5.11 -18.92
C THR A 507 27.33 5.93 -19.07
N THR A 508 26.18 5.29 -19.32
CA THR A 508 24.93 6.00 -19.63
C THR A 508 23.83 5.77 -18.63
N ASP A 509 23.91 4.69 -17.82
CA ASP A 509 22.80 4.26 -16.98
C ASP A 509 23.17 4.13 -15.50
N PHE A 510 24.33 4.64 -15.08
CA PHE A 510 24.68 4.67 -13.66
C PHE A 510 23.99 5.85 -12.97
N LEU A 511 22.75 5.65 -12.55
CA LEU A 511 21.95 6.68 -11.91
C LEU A 511 22.60 7.17 -10.61
N TYR A 512 22.63 8.49 -10.39
CA TYR A 512 23.21 9.15 -9.22
C TYR A 512 24.69 8.82 -8.95
N GLN A 513 25.47 8.49 -9.99
CA GLN A 513 26.86 8.03 -9.85
C GLN A 513 27.72 8.96 -8.99
N ALA A 514 27.64 10.28 -9.21
CA ALA A 514 28.43 11.26 -8.47
C ALA A 514 28.07 11.30 -6.97
N GLU A 515 26.77 11.15 -6.66
CA GLU A 515 26.28 11.10 -5.28
C GLU A 515 26.81 9.84 -4.55
N TRP A 516 26.74 8.67 -5.19
CA TRP A 516 27.26 7.42 -4.60
C TRP A 516 28.75 7.46 -4.36
N GLN A 517 29.53 8.04 -5.28
CA GLN A 517 30.96 8.23 -5.11
C GLN A 517 31.27 9.17 -3.95
N GLN A 518 30.45 10.21 -3.76
CA GLN A 518 30.58 11.12 -2.63
C GLN A 518 30.23 10.44 -1.31
N GLN A 519 29.15 9.64 -1.28
CA GLN A 519 28.76 8.87 -0.09
C GLN A 519 29.84 7.86 0.32
N LEU A 520 30.48 7.17 -0.63
CA LEU A 520 31.64 6.32 -0.36
C LEU A 520 32.80 7.09 0.27
N LYS A 521 33.12 8.28 -0.27
CA LYS A 521 34.21 9.11 0.27
C LYS A 521 33.94 9.64 1.67
N ARG A 522 32.66 9.95 1.99
CA ARG A 522 32.23 10.52 3.27
C ARG A 522 31.87 9.46 4.32
N GLY A 523 31.86 8.18 3.94
CA GLY A 523 31.48 7.08 4.83
C GLY A 523 29.97 6.86 4.95
N GLY A 524 29.13 7.57 4.18
CA GLY A 524 27.69 7.32 4.10
C GLY A 524 27.37 5.97 3.43
N LEU A 525 28.25 5.48 2.57
CA LEU A 525 28.28 4.08 2.09
C LEU A 525 29.57 3.41 2.56
N ALA A 526 29.45 2.24 3.18
CA ALA A 526 30.59 1.39 3.49
C ALA A 526 31.04 0.59 2.27
N ARG A 527 30.09 0.25 1.37
CA ARG A 527 30.37 -0.53 0.17
C ARG A 527 29.36 -0.27 -0.94
N LEU A 528 29.85 -0.33 -2.19
CA LEU A 528 29.07 -0.23 -3.41
C LEU A 528 29.56 -1.31 -4.40
N ASP A 529 28.68 -2.21 -4.78
CA ASP A 529 28.90 -3.16 -5.87
C ASP A 529 27.93 -2.86 -7.01
N VAL A 530 28.43 -2.89 -8.25
CA VAL A 530 27.64 -2.52 -9.42
C VAL A 530 27.60 -3.66 -10.45
N ALA A 531 26.48 -3.77 -11.14
CA ALA A 531 26.27 -4.76 -12.19
C ALA A 531 25.71 -4.07 -13.44
N PHE A 532 26.52 -4.01 -14.50
CA PHE A 532 26.10 -3.44 -15.78
C PHE A 532 25.95 -4.57 -16.80
N SER A 533 24.69 -4.92 -17.10
CA SER A 533 24.35 -6.18 -17.76
C SER A 533 24.66 -6.21 -19.27
N ARG A 534 25.07 -5.08 -19.87
CA ARG A 534 25.30 -4.98 -21.30
C ARG A 534 26.69 -4.45 -21.69
N ASP A 535 27.60 -4.31 -20.72
CA ASP A 535 28.95 -3.79 -20.96
C ASP A 535 29.97 -4.91 -21.26
N GLN A 536 29.57 -6.17 -21.13
CA GLN A 536 30.37 -7.36 -21.41
C GLN A 536 29.54 -8.42 -22.14
N ALA A 537 30.19 -9.44 -22.67
CA ALA A 537 29.57 -10.52 -23.43
C ALA A 537 28.57 -11.34 -22.59
N GLU A 538 28.93 -11.67 -21.35
CA GLU A 538 28.04 -12.34 -20.40
C GLU A 538 27.31 -11.30 -19.55
N LYS A 539 25.99 -11.47 -19.42
CA LYS A 539 25.18 -10.53 -18.64
C LYS A 539 25.44 -10.76 -17.15
N ILE A 540 25.81 -9.69 -16.46
CA ILE A 540 26.00 -9.67 -15.02
C ILE A 540 24.88 -8.82 -14.39
N TYR A 541 24.20 -9.38 -13.40
CA TYR A 541 23.11 -8.72 -12.65
C TYR A 541 23.46 -8.60 -11.16
N VAL A 542 22.66 -7.88 -10.40
CA VAL A 542 22.90 -7.68 -8.95
C VAL A 542 22.90 -8.97 -8.15
N GLN A 543 22.10 -9.98 -8.54
CA GLN A 543 22.11 -11.30 -7.89
C GLN A 543 23.43 -12.05 -8.10
N ASP A 544 24.13 -11.80 -9.20
CA ASP A 544 25.46 -12.38 -9.43
C ASP A 544 26.48 -11.73 -8.48
N ARG A 545 26.37 -10.43 -8.23
CA ARG A 545 27.18 -9.73 -7.24
C ARG A 545 26.95 -10.24 -5.81
N LEU A 546 25.70 -10.62 -5.46
CA LEU A 546 25.42 -11.28 -4.18
C LEU A 546 26.15 -12.62 -4.05
N LEU A 547 26.15 -13.42 -5.13
CA LEU A 547 26.83 -14.73 -5.16
C LEU A 547 28.35 -14.59 -5.10
N GLU A 548 28.93 -13.64 -5.85
CA GLU A 548 30.37 -13.33 -5.81
C GLU A 548 30.83 -12.93 -4.41
N ASN A 549 30.01 -12.19 -3.70
CA ASN A 549 30.29 -11.70 -2.35
C ASN A 549 29.62 -12.54 -1.25
N SER A 550 29.33 -13.81 -1.54
CA SER A 550 28.53 -14.68 -0.67
C SER A 550 28.95 -14.68 0.79
N ARG A 551 30.26 -14.74 1.07
CA ARG A 551 30.81 -14.74 2.43
C ARG A 551 30.49 -13.47 3.20
N ASP A 552 30.66 -12.32 2.56
CA ASP A 552 30.40 -11.03 3.20
C ASP A 552 28.89 -10.82 3.41
N VAL A 553 28.06 -11.16 2.41
CA VAL A 553 26.60 -11.09 2.50
C VAL A 553 26.10 -11.95 3.67
N PHE A 554 26.54 -13.19 3.75
CA PHE A 554 26.17 -14.10 4.83
C PHE A 554 26.68 -13.58 6.18
N GLY A 555 27.92 -13.10 6.26
CA GLY A 555 28.48 -12.53 7.48
C GLY A 555 27.71 -11.30 7.98
N TRP A 556 27.26 -10.42 7.09
CA TRP A 556 26.42 -9.27 7.49
C TRP A 556 25.06 -9.75 8.01
N LEU A 557 24.43 -10.73 7.34
CA LEU A 557 23.14 -11.27 7.78
C LEU A 557 23.24 -11.95 9.15
N GLU A 558 24.30 -12.74 9.41
CA GLU A 558 24.53 -13.36 10.71
C GLU A 558 24.76 -12.34 11.81
N ASN A 559 25.35 -11.20 11.48
CA ASN A 559 25.53 -10.08 12.39
C ASN A 559 24.28 -9.16 12.54
N GLY A 560 23.13 -9.60 12.03
CA GLY A 560 21.86 -8.91 12.25
C GLY A 560 21.47 -7.90 11.17
N ALA A 561 22.21 -7.78 10.07
CA ALA A 561 21.86 -6.84 9.00
C ALA A 561 20.47 -7.09 8.42
N GLN A 562 19.82 -6.01 7.97
CA GLN A 562 18.60 -6.07 7.18
C GLN A 562 18.91 -5.96 5.69
N LEU A 563 18.21 -6.75 4.88
CA LEU A 563 18.34 -6.76 3.42
C LEU A 563 17.08 -6.18 2.78
N TYR A 564 17.29 -5.23 1.87
CA TYR A 564 16.24 -4.53 1.13
C TYR A 564 16.38 -4.78 -0.35
N VAL A 565 15.25 -5.06 -1.04
CA VAL A 565 15.21 -5.28 -2.49
C VAL A 565 14.17 -4.35 -3.09
N CYS A 566 14.55 -3.57 -4.13
CA CYS A 566 13.62 -2.71 -4.84
C CYS A 566 13.88 -2.73 -6.36
N GLY A 567 12.80 -2.85 -7.14
CA GLY A 567 12.80 -2.84 -8.60
C GLY A 567 11.75 -3.74 -9.24
N ASP A 568 11.99 -4.11 -10.51
CA ASP A 568 11.07 -4.95 -11.30
C ASP A 568 10.87 -6.34 -10.66
N LYS A 569 9.63 -6.64 -10.27
CA LYS A 569 9.26 -7.90 -9.60
C LYS A 569 9.67 -9.13 -10.41
N ASN A 570 9.35 -9.13 -11.70
CA ASN A 570 9.52 -10.30 -12.57
C ASN A 570 10.99 -10.63 -12.83
N ARG A 571 11.86 -9.64 -12.75
CA ARG A 571 13.28 -9.77 -13.07
C ARG A 571 14.19 -9.80 -11.85
N LEU A 572 13.82 -9.10 -10.79
CA LEU A 572 14.70 -8.91 -9.63
C LEU A 572 14.28 -9.74 -8.42
N GLY A 573 13.02 -9.68 -7.97
CA GLY A 573 12.59 -10.27 -6.70
C GLY A 573 12.92 -11.75 -6.58
N GLY A 574 12.40 -12.59 -7.47
CA GLY A 574 12.67 -14.03 -7.46
C GLY A 574 14.14 -14.40 -7.67
N ALA A 575 14.87 -13.62 -8.50
CA ALA A 575 16.29 -13.86 -8.75
C ALA A 575 17.16 -13.57 -7.52
N VAL A 576 16.87 -12.48 -6.80
CA VAL A 576 17.58 -12.12 -5.55
C VAL A 576 17.28 -13.15 -4.46
N GLN A 577 16.00 -13.55 -4.30
CA GLN A 577 15.64 -14.59 -3.33
C GLN A 577 16.37 -15.91 -3.59
N THR A 578 16.43 -16.34 -4.86
CA THR A 578 17.14 -17.56 -5.27
C THR A 578 18.64 -17.44 -5.01
N ALA A 579 19.24 -16.29 -5.33
CA ALA A 579 20.66 -16.04 -5.07
C ALA A 579 20.97 -16.06 -3.57
N LEU A 580 20.12 -15.42 -2.76
CA LEU A 580 20.28 -15.40 -1.31
C LEU A 580 20.19 -16.80 -0.70
N ALA A 581 19.26 -17.65 -1.14
CA ALA A 581 19.19 -19.03 -0.71
C ALA A 581 20.48 -19.82 -1.06
N LYS A 582 21.05 -19.58 -2.25
CA LYS A 582 22.34 -20.17 -2.64
C LYS A 582 23.51 -19.64 -1.80
N VAL A 583 23.52 -18.35 -1.45
CA VAL A 583 24.51 -17.77 -0.53
C VAL A 583 24.46 -18.50 0.81
N VAL A 584 23.27 -18.62 1.39
CA VAL A 584 23.06 -19.30 2.68
C VAL A 584 23.45 -20.79 2.59
N GLN A 585 23.02 -21.48 1.54
CA GLN A 585 23.38 -22.88 1.31
C GLN A 585 24.91 -23.10 1.29
N LYS A 586 25.60 -22.22 0.56
CA LYS A 586 27.07 -22.33 0.39
C LYS A 586 27.81 -21.98 1.68
N GLU A 587 27.50 -20.88 2.32
CA GLU A 587 28.29 -20.35 3.43
C GLU A 587 27.94 -21.00 4.78
N ALA A 588 26.67 -21.39 4.99
CA ALA A 588 26.26 -22.15 6.18
C ALA A 588 26.35 -23.66 6.03
N GLY A 589 26.61 -24.19 4.83
CA GLY A 589 26.64 -25.64 4.57
C GLY A 589 25.27 -26.32 4.72
N LEU A 590 24.18 -25.59 4.50
CA LEU A 590 22.82 -26.08 4.67
C LEU A 590 22.33 -26.83 3.41
N SER A 591 21.25 -27.62 3.58
CA SER A 591 20.50 -28.15 2.44
C SER A 591 19.79 -27.02 1.68
N ALA A 592 19.37 -27.23 0.45
CA ALA A 592 18.60 -26.25 -0.32
C ALA A 592 17.26 -25.90 0.35
N GLU A 593 16.63 -26.90 1.01
CA GLU A 593 15.38 -26.73 1.75
C GLU A 593 15.59 -25.86 3.00
N ASP A 594 16.63 -26.16 3.80
CA ASP A 594 16.96 -25.38 5.00
C ASP A 594 17.39 -23.95 4.66
N ALA A 595 18.16 -23.76 3.59
CA ALA A 595 18.54 -22.44 3.10
C ALA A 595 17.32 -21.61 2.65
N THR A 596 16.36 -22.25 2.00
CA THR A 596 15.07 -21.60 1.65
C THR A 596 14.27 -21.25 2.90
N ALA A 597 14.25 -22.14 3.89
CA ALA A 597 13.60 -21.88 5.18
C ALA A 597 14.26 -20.71 5.94
N TYR A 598 15.59 -20.60 5.89
CA TYR A 598 16.35 -19.49 6.45
C TYR A 598 15.92 -18.15 5.82
N VAL A 599 15.86 -18.07 4.48
CA VAL A 599 15.41 -16.86 3.78
C VAL A 599 13.96 -16.49 4.13
N LYS A 600 13.07 -17.49 4.22
CA LYS A 600 11.69 -17.28 4.70
C LYS A 600 11.66 -16.74 6.14
N ASN A 601 12.54 -17.21 7.00
CA ASN A 601 12.64 -16.74 8.37
C ASN A 601 13.14 -15.28 8.45
N LEU A 602 14.08 -14.88 7.60
CA LEU A 602 14.48 -13.45 7.48
C LEU A 602 13.28 -12.55 7.13
N ARG A 603 12.40 -13.00 6.23
CA ARG A 603 11.15 -12.25 5.91
C ARG A 603 10.23 -12.16 7.12
N LYS A 604 9.99 -13.26 7.84
CA LYS A 604 9.19 -13.28 9.07
C LYS A 604 9.74 -12.33 10.15
N GLN A 605 11.05 -12.27 10.29
CA GLN A 605 11.74 -11.38 11.21
C GLN A 605 11.80 -9.93 10.73
N ARG A 606 11.23 -9.61 9.54
CA ARG A 606 11.34 -8.29 8.89
C ARG A 606 12.80 -7.86 8.68
N ARG A 607 13.65 -8.82 8.36
CA ARG A 607 15.06 -8.62 8.01
C ARG A 607 15.34 -8.80 6.53
N TYR A 608 14.37 -9.25 5.77
CA TYR A 608 14.36 -9.27 4.31
C TYR A 608 13.07 -8.59 3.84
N LEU A 609 13.20 -7.38 3.28
CA LEU A 609 12.11 -6.51 2.89
C LEU A 609 12.17 -6.24 1.38
N GLU A 610 11.01 -6.23 0.73
CA GLU A 610 10.89 -6.04 -0.72
C GLU A 610 9.87 -4.94 -1.02
N ASP A 611 10.24 -4.04 -1.95
CA ASP A 611 9.37 -3.07 -2.59
C ASP A 611 9.53 -3.25 -4.11
N VAL A 612 8.87 -4.29 -4.65
CA VAL A 612 8.98 -4.70 -6.05
C VAL A 612 7.66 -4.46 -6.79
N TYR A 613 7.71 -3.92 -8.02
CA TYR A 613 6.58 -3.46 -8.81
C TYR A 613 6.62 -3.92 -10.27
#